data_eddc11833b0bf5045df8b998ef625c65
#
_entry.id   eddc11833b0bf5045df8b998ef625c65
#
_cell.length_a   1.000
_cell.length_b   1.000
_cell.length_c   1.000
_cell.angle_alpha   90.00
_cell.angle_beta   90.00
_cell.angle_gamma   90.00
#
_symmetry.space_group_name_H-M   'P 1'
#
loop_
_entity.id
_entity.type
_entity.pdbx_description
1 polymer ?
#
loop_
_entity_poly.entity_id
_entity_poly.type
_entity_poly.pdbx_seq_one_letter_code
_entity_poly.pdbx_strand_id
1 'polypeptide(L)'
;MKSHFDNPLVEQRELLDSTRVSLVDDKSVIRVSGKDRLTWLHAMLSQNLLNIKPGQSADALLLDANGRIEENIQIIDDGENAWLIVFAAHAEKLLTWFDQMIFRSKVEVSLAEELVIVASFGQPLAGAAISNDQQLVWQDPWMAEPVGSVRYAESASGPLRRGPWNFYLSLVSKASLDDVLADRMQAGALALEALRVAAHRPAQPNELDDKTLHHELD
;
A
#
# COMPACT_ATOMS: atom_id res chain seq x y z
N MET A 1 7.35 -14.90 -2.50
CA MET A 1 5.99 -15.45 -2.23
C MET A 1 5.74 -16.72 -3.03
N LYS A 2 4.98 -17.72 -2.48
CA LYS A 2 4.51 -18.84 -3.29
C LYS A 2 3.51 -18.35 -4.34
N SER A 3 3.55 -18.93 -5.54
CA SER A 3 2.60 -18.61 -6.61
C SER A 3 1.17 -19.02 -6.24
N HIS A 4 1.01 -20.21 -5.61
CA HIS A 4 -0.25 -20.74 -5.09
C HIS A 4 0.03 -21.78 -4.01
N PHE A 5 -0.95 -22.07 -3.15
CA PHE A 5 -0.93 -23.15 -2.15
C PHE A 5 -1.83 -24.29 -2.58
N ASP A 6 -3.01 -23.94 -3.13
CA ASP A 6 -4.03 -24.86 -3.65
C ASP A 6 -4.43 -24.47 -5.08
N ASN A 7 -5.70 -24.69 -5.44
CA ASN A 7 -6.26 -24.22 -6.70
C ASN A 7 -6.40 -22.67 -6.66
N PRO A 8 -5.74 -21.93 -7.56
CA PRO A 8 -5.78 -20.47 -7.56
C PRO A 8 -7.18 -19.85 -7.63
N LEU A 9 -8.14 -20.49 -8.30
CA LEU A 9 -9.53 -20.01 -8.37
C LEU A 9 -10.27 -20.17 -7.03
N VAL A 10 -9.92 -21.22 -6.26
CA VAL A 10 -10.45 -21.39 -4.90
C VAL A 10 -9.84 -20.36 -3.98
N GLU A 11 -8.52 -20.16 -4.06
CA GLU A 11 -7.81 -19.14 -3.28
C GLU A 11 -8.36 -17.74 -3.53
N GLN A 12 -8.66 -17.35 -4.78
CA GLN A 12 -9.27 -16.06 -5.11
C GLN A 12 -10.62 -15.87 -4.40
N ARG A 13 -11.50 -16.86 -4.47
CA ARG A 13 -12.81 -16.79 -3.82
C ARG A 13 -12.66 -16.68 -2.31
N GLU A 14 -11.80 -17.50 -1.72
CA GLU A 14 -11.60 -17.53 -0.27
C GLU A 14 -10.87 -16.28 0.26
N LEU A 15 -10.03 -15.62 -0.56
CA LEU A 15 -9.51 -14.28 -0.25
C LEU A 15 -10.65 -13.26 -0.17
N LEU A 16 -11.53 -13.20 -1.17
CA LEU A 16 -12.68 -12.28 -1.18
C LEU A 16 -13.63 -12.53 -0.02
N ASP A 17 -13.83 -13.78 0.37
CA ASP A 17 -14.68 -14.19 1.50
C ASP A 17 -13.98 -13.98 2.86
N SER A 18 -12.79 -13.37 2.88
CA SER A 18 -11.99 -13.09 4.08
C SER A 18 -11.56 -14.33 4.88
N THR A 19 -11.56 -15.50 4.25
CA THR A 19 -11.17 -16.78 4.87
C THR A 19 -9.69 -17.11 4.67
N ARG A 20 -9.04 -16.44 3.72
CA ARG A 20 -7.59 -16.50 3.50
C ARG A 20 -6.95 -15.12 3.61
N VAL A 21 -5.63 -15.16 3.80
CA VAL A 21 -4.75 -13.98 3.73
C VAL A 21 -3.58 -14.27 2.80
N SER A 22 -2.89 -13.25 2.33
CA SER A 22 -1.72 -13.43 1.47
C SER A 22 -0.53 -12.66 2.05
N LEU A 23 0.61 -13.34 2.22
CA LEU A 23 1.87 -12.68 2.56
C LEU A 23 2.38 -11.93 1.33
N VAL A 24 2.75 -10.66 1.48
CA VAL A 24 3.26 -9.79 0.41
C VAL A 24 4.76 -9.60 0.61
N ASP A 25 5.59 -10.14 -0.28
CA ASP A 25 7.06 -10.10 -0.16
C ASP A 25 7.75 -9.27 -1.25
N ASP A 26 6.98 -8.71 -2.17
CA ASP A 26 7.45 -7.76 -3.19
C ASP A 26 7.41 -6.29 -2.71
N LYS A 27 7.05 -6.06 -1.45
CA LYS A 27 7.00 -4.76 -0.81
C LYS A 27 7.88 -4.70 0.44
N SER A 28 8.35 -3.51 0.74
CA SER A 28 9.14 -3.18 1.93
C SER A 28 8.49 -2.02 2.69
N VAL A 29 8.85 -1.85 3.94
CA VAL A 29 8.34 -0.77 4.79
C VAL A 29 9.47 0.19 5.13
N ILE A 30 9.28 1.48 4.84
CA ILE A 30 10.13 2.58 5.27
C ILE A 30 9.42 3.32 6.39
N ARG A 31 10.10 3.54 7.51
CA ARG A 31 9.62 4.37 8.61
C ARG A 31 10.20 5.77 8.47
N VAL A 32 9.32 6.78 8.55
CA VAL A 32 9.68 8.18 8.62
C VAL A 32 9.21 8.72 9.96
N SER A 33 10.13 9.06 10.86
CA SER A 33 9.84 9.64 12.17
C SER A 33 10.15 11.14 12.21
N GLY A 34 9.72 11.79 13.28
CA GLY A 34 10.02 13.20 13.54
C GLY A 34 8.84 14.14 13.30
N LYS A 35 8.95 15.31 13.94
CA LYS A 35 7.82 16.26 13.99
C LYS A 35 7.48 16.89 12.64
N ASP A 36 8.43 16.94 11.71
CA ASP A 36 8.24 17.55 10.39
C ASP A 36 7.83 16.51 9.33
N ARG A 37 7.65 15.21 9.69
CA ARG A 37 7.43 14.10 8.76
C ARG A 37 6.30 14.35 7.75
N LEU A 38 5.14 14.78 8.24
CA LEU A 38 3.98 15.01 7.36
C LEU A 38 4.15 16.20 6.43
N THR A 39 4.73 17.31 6.93
CA THR A 39 5.02 18.50 6.12
C THR A 39 6.09 18.19 5.07
N TRP A 40 7.09 17.40 5.47
CA TRP A 40 8.18 17.00 4.61
C TRP A 40 7.71 16.02 3.51
N LEU A 41 6.94 14.98 3.85
CA LEU A 41 6.34 14.07 2.88
C LEU A 41 5.36 14.79 1.95
N HIS A 42 4.52 15.69 2.47
CA HIS A 42 3.59 16.49 1.67
C HIS A 42 4.28 17.33 0.59
N ALA A 43 5.49 17.83 0.87
CA ALA A 43 6.24 18.64 -0.10
C ALA A 43 6.81 17.83 -1.28
N MET A 44 6.89 16.50 -1.15
CA MET A 44 7.51 15.61 -2.14
C MET A 44 6.53 14.69 -2.85
N LEU A 45 5.39 14.40 -2.23
CA LEU A 45 4.41 13.43 -2.73
C LEU A 45 3.16 14.13 -3.27
N SER A 46 2.46 13.45 -4.17
CA SER A 46 1.26 13.97 -4.83
C SER A 46 0.05 14.17 -3.91
N GLN A 47 0.05 13.52 -2.71
CA GLN A 47 -1.10 13.54 -1.81
C GLN A 47 -0.99 14.61 -0.73
N ASN A 48 -2.13 15.20 -0.36
CA ASN A 48 -2.19 16.12 0.78
C ASN A 48 -2.14 15.37 2.10
N LEU A 49 -0.97 15.37 2.75
CA LEU A 49 -0.71 14.67 4.00
C LEU A 49 -0.82 15.57 5.24
N LEU A 50 -1.02 16.89 5.08
CA LEU A 50 -1.03 17.83 6.21
C LEU A 50 -2.17 17.58 7.21
N ASN A 51 -3.26 16.99 6.75
CA ASN A 51 -4.46 16.76 7.55
C ASN A 51 -4.71 15.30 7.90
N ILE A 52 -3.78 14.40 7.56
CA ILE A 52 -3.89 12.99 7.94
C ILE A 52 -3.84 12.86 9.47
N LYS A 53 -4.74 12.07 10.03
CA LYS A 53 -4.84 11.87 11.48
C LYS A 53 -4.21 10.53 11.87
N PRO A 54 -3.76 10.39 13.14
CA PRO A 54 -3.28 9.10 13.64
C PRO A 54 -4.26 7.96 13.35
N GLY A 55 -3.76 6.85 12.84
CA GLY A 55 -4.53 5.69 12.42
C GLY A 55 -5.14 5.79 11.02
N GLN A 56 -5.00 6.92 10.33
CA GLN A 56 -5.43 7.05 8.94
C GLN A 56 -4.34 6.61 7.97
N SER A 57 -4.78 6.20 6.78
CA SER A 57 -3.91 5.80 5.68
C SER A 57 -4.20 6.63 4.42
N ALA A 58 -3.22 6.68 3.51
CA ALA A 58 -3.32 7.37 2.23
C ALA A 58 -2.60 6.57 1.14
N ASP A 59 -2.90 6.88 -0.11
CA ASP A 59 -2.16 6.45 -1.30
C ASP A 59 -1.55 7.69 -1.94
N ALA A 60 -0.26 7.66 -2.24
CA ALA A 60 0.48 8.80 -2.75
C ALA A 60 1.47 8.38 -3.85
N LEU A 61 1.78 9.28 -4.74
CA LEU A 61 2.76 9.07 -5.80
C LEU A 61 3.98 9.95 -5.56
N LEU A 62 5.15 9.38 -5.77
CA LEU A 62 6.37 10.13 -6.03
C LEU A 62 6.48 10.33 -7.54
N LEU A 63 6.60 11.57 -7.97
CA LEU A 63 6.65 11.95 -9.39
C LEU A 63 8.01 12.54 -9.72
N ASP A 64 8.47 12.30 -10.94
CA ASP A 64 9.62 13.00 -11.52
C ASP A 64 9.28 14.45 -11.91
N ALA A 65 10.25 15.21 -12.39
CA ALA A 65 10.07 16.60 -12.83
C ALA A 65 9.12 16.76 -14.05
N ASN A 66 8.80 15.65 -14.74
CA ASN A 66 7.89 15.61 -15.89
C ASN A 66 6.49 15.12 -15.50
N GLY A 67 6.24 14.83 -14.22
CA GLY A 67 4.97 14.29 -13.71
C GLY A 67 4.79 12.78 -13.93
N ARG A 68 5.87 12.05 -14.22
CA ARG A 68 5.85 10.59 -14.37
C ARG A 68 5.98 9.92 -13.01
N ILE A 69 5.37 8.74 -12.88
CA ILE A 69 5.36 7.99 -11.63
C ILE A 69 6.70 7.29 -11.42
N GLU A 70 7.44 7.69 -10.39
CA GLU A 70 8.62 6.98 -9.93
C GLU A 70 8.29 5.90 -8.89
N GLU A 71 7.33 6.17 -8.00
CA GLU A 71 6.91 5.22 -6.97
C GLU A 71 5.44 5.44 -6.58
N ASN A 72 4.70 4.34 -6.37
CA ASN A 72 3.40 4.34 -5.70
C ASN A 72 3.59 3.93 -4.23
N ILE A 73 3.26 4.84 -3.32
CA ILE A 73 3.55 4.74 -1.90
C ILE A 73 2.24 4.65 -1.12
N GLN A 74 2.03 3.55 -0.40
CA GLN A 74 0.96 3.41 0.57
C GLN A 74 1.46 3.93 1.92
N ILE A 75 0.70 4.83 2.56
CA ILE A 75 1.13 5.53 3.77
C ILE A 75 0.16 5.25 4.91
N ILE A 76 0.70 4.95 6.10
CA ILE A 76 -0.02 4.87 7.36
C ILE A 76 0.63 5.88 8.30
N ASP A 77 -0.13 6.75 8.96
CA ASP A 77 0.41 7.63 10.00
C ASP A 77 -0.11 7.19 11.38
N ASP A 78 0.80 7.02 12.36
CA ASP A 78 0.45 6.64 13.72
C ASP A 78 0.44 7.83 14.70
N GLY A 79 0.72 9.04 14.20
CA GLY A 79 0.83 10.25 15.00
C GLY A 79 2.28 10.64 15.34
N GLU A 80 3.20 9.68 15.37
CA GLU A 80 4.63 9.89 15.61
C GLU A 80 5.48 9.48 14.40
N ASN A 81 5.07 8.43 13.69
CA ASN A 81 5.75 7.90 12.51
C ASN A 81 4.78 7.83 11.33
N ALA A 82 5.31 8.02 10.14
CA ALA A 82 4.68 7.63 8.89
C ALA A 82 5.35 6.33 8.39
N TRP A 83 4.54 5.32 8.10
CA TRP A 83 4.97 4.01 7.60
C TRP A 83 4.64 3.94 6.12
N LEU A 84 5.69 3.86 5.30
CA LEU A 84 5.58 3.88 3.85
C LEU A 84 5.76 2.46 3.32
N ILE A 85 4.73 1.92 2.68
CA ILE A 85 4.81 0.63 1.98
C ILE A 85 5.19 0.94 0.53
N VAL A 86 6.32 0.42 0.07
CA VAL A 86 6.94 0.71 -1.22
C VAL A 86 7.31 -0.58 -1.95
N PHE A 87 7.58 -0.54 -3.24
CA PHE A 87 8.08 -1.69 -3.97
C PHE A 87 9.48 -2.09 -3.46
N ALA A 88 9.66 -3.36 -3.09
CA ALA A 88 10.87 -3.81 -2.41
C ALA A 88 12.15 -3.58 -3.21
N ALA A 89 12.08 -3.76 -4.54
CA ALA A 89 13.22 -3.52 -5.41
C ALA A 89 13.67 -2.05 -5.47
N HIS A 90 12.80 -1.11 -5.08
CA HIS A 90 13.10 0.33 -5.08
C HIS A 90 13.45 0.86 -3.69
N ALA A 91 13.23 0.08 -2.62
CA ALA A 91 13.30 0.55 -1.24
C ALA A 91 14.64 1.20 -0.87
N GLU A 92 15.77 0.57 -1.21
CA GLU A 92 17.12 1.11 -0.93
C GLU A 92 17.42 2.40 -1.71
N LYS A 93 17.02 2.44 -2.99
CA LYS A 93 17.17 3.64 -3.83
C LYS A 93 16.34 4.79 -3.27
N LEU A 94 15.09 4.49 -2.87
CA LEU A 94 14.18 5.46 -2.32
C LEU A 94 14.64 5.97 -0.95
N LEU A 95 15.16 5.08 -0.08
CA LEU A 95 15.76 5.45 1.19
C LEU A 95 16.92 6.43 1.00
N THR A 96 17.84 6.11 0.08
CA THR A 96 18.97 6.98 -0.25
C THR A 96 18.52 8.35 -0.78
N TRP A 97 17.48 8.37 -1.60
CA TRP A 97 16.92 9.62 -2.13
C TRP A 97 16.26 10.44 -1.01
N PHE A 98 15.49 9.82 -0.14
CA PHE A 98 14.88 10.48 1.02
C PHE A 98 15.93 11.10 1.93
N ASP A 99 17.02 10.39 2.24
CA ASP A 99 18.13 10.91 3.07
C ASP A 99 18.73 12.20 2.48
N GLN A 100 18.87 12.26 1.16
CA GLN A 100 19.36 13.46 0.47
C GLN A 100 18.38 14.63 0.55
N MET A 101 17.09 14.38 0.75
CA MET A 101 16.03 15.37 0.79
C MET A 101 15.71 15.88 2.20
N ILE A 102 16.37 15.39 3.24
CA ILE A 102 16.09 15.80 4.63
C ILE A 102 16.40 17.28 4.88
N PHE A 103 17.52 17.80 4.36
CA PHE A 103 18.02 19.17 4.56
C PHE A 103 17.98 19.60 6.03
N ARG A 104 17.04 20.53 6.35
CA ARG A 104 16.84 21.09 7.70
C ARG A 104 15.61 20.53 8.42
N SER A 105 14.88 19.63 7.79
CA SER A 105 13.69 19.01 8.37
C SER A 105 14.08 18.09 9.53
N LYS A 106 13.27 18.09 10.57
CA LYS A 106 13.47 17.21 11.73
C LYS A 106 12.75 15.87 11.47
N VAL A 107 13.36 15.09 10.61
CA VAL A 107 12.90 13.75 10.21
C VAL A 107 14.06 12.75 10.25
N GLU A 108 13.75 11.51 10.49
CA GLU A 108 14.65 10.37 10.35
C GLU A 108 13.96 9.33 9.48
N VAL A 109 14.70 8.71 8.58
CA VAL A 109 14.18 7.71 7.64
C VAL A 109 14.96 6.41 7.81
N SER A 110 14.26 5.28 7.88
CA SER A 110 14.89 3.96 8.04
C SER A 110 14.03 2.86 7.44
N LEU A 111 14.63 1.74 7.04
CA LEU A 111 13.89 0.52 6.75
C LEU A 111 13.34 -0.07 8.06
N ALA A 112 12.09 -0.52 8.02
CA ALA A 112 11.44 -1.24 9.12
C ALA A 112 11.51 -2.75 8.84
N GLU A 113 12.72 -3.31 8.93
CA GLU A 113 12.98 -4.72 8.61
C GLU A 113 12.28 -5.71 9.54
N GLU A 114 11.84 -5.24 10.71
CA GLU A 114 11.10 -6.02 11.70
C GLU A 114 9.65 -6.29 11.31
N LEU A 115 9.14 -5.60 10.28
CA LEU A 115 7.77 -5.73 9.81
C LEU A 115 7.69 -6.56 8.52
N VAL A 116 6.58 -7.24 8.35
CA VAL A 116 6.14 -7.89 7.11
C VAL A 116 4.74 -7.42 6.77
N ILE A 117 4.35 -7.63 5.52
CA ILE A 117 3.08 -7.14 5.00
C ILE A 117 2.17 -8.32 4.70
N VAL A 118 0.95 -8.29 5.24
CA VAL A 118 -0.08 -9.30 4.99
C VAL A 118 -1.29 -8.62 4.37
N ALA A 119 -1.70 -9.13 3.22
CA ALA A 119 -2.89 -8.69 2.50
C ALA A 119 -4.13 -9.44 2.96
N SER A 120 -5.25 -8.71 3.11
CA SER A 120 -6.57 -9.27 3.41
C SER A 120 -7.67 -8.52 2.67
N PHE A 121 -8.85 -9.13 2.58
CA PHE A 121 -10.04 -8.54 2.00
C PHE A 121 -11.17 -8.46 3.04
N GLY A 122 -12.12 -7.55 2.83
CA GLY A 122 -13.30 -7.39 3.68
C GLY A 122 -13.03 -6.68 5.01
N GLN A 123 -11.98 -7.08 5.69
CA GLN A 123 -11.58 -6.49 6.99
C GLN A 123 -10.06 -6.57 7.19
N PRO A 124 -9.49 -5.66 7.99
CA PRO A 124 -8.07 -5.71 8.32
C PRO A 124 -7.73 -6.99 9.10
N LEU A 125 -6.47 -7.40 9.02
CA LEU A 125 -5.97 -8.57 9.73
C LEU A 125 -5.95 -8.32 11.24
N ALA A 126 -6.60 -9.18 12.00
CA ALA A 126 -6.42 -9.22 13.46
C ALA A 126 -4.97 -9.65 13.76
N GLY A 127 -4.25 -8.87 14.57
CA GLY A 127 -2.83 -9.06 14.85
C GLY A 127 -1.89 -8.16 14.04
N ALA A 128 -2.42 -7.15 13.35
CA ALA A 128 -1.60 -6.05 12.84
C ALA A 128 -0.79 -5.41 13.98
N ALA A 129 0.44 -5.02 13.68
CA ALA A 129 1.31 -4.34 14.63
C ALA A 129 0.67 -3.04 15.12
N ILE A 130 0.95 -2.70 16.38
CA ILE A 130 0.49 -1.47 17.01
C ILE A 130 1.68 -0.56 17.22
N SER A 131 1.56 0.69 16.82
CA SER A 131 2.52 1.75 17.09
C SER A 131 1.76 2.99 17.53
N ASN A 132 2.20 3.62 18.62
CA ASN A 132 1.54 4.80 19.21
C ASN A 132 0.01 4.63 19.35
N ASP A 133 -0.42 3.48 19.90
CA ASP A 133 -1.83 3.07 20.08
C ASP A 133 -2.66 2.95 18.78
N GLN A 134 -2.01 2.99 17.61
CA GLN A 134 -2.66 2.82 16.30
C GLN A 134 -2.29 1.46 15.68
N GLN A 135 -3.27 0.78 15.11
CA GLN A 135 -3.00 -0.39 14.27
C GLN A 135 -2.37 0.06 12.94
N LEU A 136 -1.30 -0.60 12.54
CA LEU A 136 -0.61 -0.32 11.28
C LEU A 136 -1.32 -1.03 10.12
N VAL A 137 -2.42 -0.44 9.68
CA VAL A 137 -3.25 -0.96 8.59
C VAL A 137 -3.44 0.12 7.53
N TRP A 138 -3.14 -0.22 6.29
CA TRP A 138 -3.50 0.58 5.13
C TRP A 138 -4.75 -0.02 4.48
N GLN A 139 -5.74 0.84 4.23
CA GLN A 139 -6.93 0.49 3.46
C GLN A 139 -6.81 1.11 2.07
N ASP A 140 -7.03 0.30 1.02
CA ASP A 140 -6.97 0.78 -0.34
C ASP A 140 -8.16 1.73 -0.65
N PRO A 141 -7.90 3.00 -1.01
CA PRO A 141 -8.95 3.94 -1.36
C PRO A 141 -9.54 3.70 -2.77
N TRP A 142 -9.03 2.74 -3.54
CA TRP A 142 -9.35 2.53 -4.96
C TRP A 142 -10.85 2.44 -5.27
N MET A 143 -11.63 1.84 -4.39
CA MET A 143 -13.09 1.75 -4.54
C MET A 143 -13.84 2.92 -3.91
N ALA A 144 -13.16 3.76 -3.14
CA ALA A 144 -13.75 4.96 -2.60
C ALA A 144 -13.89 6.02 -3.72
N GLU A 145 -14.99 6.74 -3.72
CA GLU A 145 -15.17 7.92 -4.58
C GLU A 145 -14.91 9.17 -3.71
N PRO A 146 -13.67 9.68 -3.67
CA PRO A 146 -13.38 10.90 -2.93
C PRO A 146 -14.23 12.05 -3.46
N VAL A 147 -14.71 12.91 -2.57
CA VAL A 147 -15.44 14.11 -2.97
C VAL A 147 -14.58 14.97 -3.90
N GLY A 148 -15.07 15.25 -5.10
CA GLY A 148 -14.33 16.04 -6.10
C GLY A 148 -13.42 15.21 -7.02
N SER A 149 -13.43 13.87 -6.91
CA SER A 149 -12.76 13.03 -7.91
C SER A 149 -13.48 13.12 -9.26
N VAL A 150 -12.70 13.11 -10.34
CA VAL A 150 -13.20 13.07 -11.72
C VAL A 150 -12.73 11.74 -12.30
N ARG A 151 -13.66 10.95 -12.83
CA ARG A 151 -13.35 9.75 -13.60
C ARG A 151 -13.27 10.13 -15.08
N TYR A 152 -12.14 9.87 -15.70
CA TYR A 152 -11.95 10.09 -17.15
C TYR A 152 -12.48 8.92 -18.00
N ALA A 153 -12.54 7.71 -17.43
CA ALA A 153 -12.93 6.49 -18.12
C ALA A 153 -14.45 6.17 -18.00
N GLU A 154 -15.32 7.15 -18.07
CA GLU A 154 -16.74 6.89 -18.33
C GLU A 154 -16.90 6.46 -19.79
N SER A 155 -17.00 5.15 -20.01
CA SER A 155 -17.31 4.65 -21.35
C SER A 155 -18.75 5.03 -21.75
N ALA A 156 -18.97 5.27 -23.04
CA ALA A 156 -20.29 5.49 -23.60
C ALA A 156 -21.30 4.33 -23.36
N SER A 157 -20.82 3.21 -22.80
CA SER A 157 -21.57 1.99 -22.44
C SER A 157 -21.83 1.83 -20.95
N GLY A 158 -21.53 2.83 -20.11
CA GLY A 158 -21.71 2.79 -18.64
C GLY A 158 -20.39 2.59 -17.88
N PRO A 159 -20.43 2.67 -16.54
CA PRO A 159 -19.23 2.56 -15.72
C PRO A 159 -18.58 1.19 -15.92
N LEU A 160 -17.25 1.16 -16.06
CA LEU A 160 -16.47 -0.07 -16.03
C LEU A 160 -16.83 -0.83 -14.75
N ARG A 161 -17.31 -2.07 -14.89
CA ARG A 161 -17.59 -2.92 -13.73
C ARG A 161 -16.26 -3.39 -13.17
N ARG A 162 -15.77 -2.70 -12.14
CA ARG A 162 -14.64 -3.17 -11.35
C ARG A 162 -15.10 -4.37 -10.51
N GLY A 163 -14.24 -5.36 -10.38
CA GLY A 163 -14.44 -6.45 -9.43
C GLY A 163 -14.45 -5.95 -7.98
N PRO A 164 -14.92 -6.73 -7.02
CA PRO A 164 -14.91 -6.35 -5.61
C PRO A 164 -13.47 -6.15 -5.13
N TRP A 165 -13.21 -5.01 -4.47
CA TRP A 165 -11.87 -4.64 -4.00
C TRP A 165 -11.95 -3.88 -2.67
N ASN A 166 -12.30 -4.58 -1.60
CA ASN A 166 -12.19 -4.06 -0.23
C ASN A 166 -10.91 -4.61 0.40
N PHE A 167 -9.80 -4.00 0.07
CA PHE A 167 -8.45 -4.51 0.24
C PHE A 167 -7.69 -3.78 1.35
N TYR A 168 -6.95 -4.54 2.13
CA TYR A 168 -6.14 -4.05 3.24
C TYR A 168 -4.72 -4.62 3.18
N LEU A 169 -3.73 -3.81 3.54
CA LEU A 169 -2.38 -4.23 3.87
C LEU A 169 -2.16 -3.99 5.37
N SER A 170 -1.90 -5.05 6.10
CA SER A 170 -1.60 -4.99 7.53
C SER A 170 -0.12 -5.23 7.73
N LEU A 171 0.56 -4.32 8.45
CA LEU A 171 1.94 -4.53 8.87
C LEU A 171 1.93 -5.43 10.10
N VAL A 172 2.71 -6.49 10.09
CA VAL A 172 2.80 -7.50 11.16
C VAL A 172 4.25 -7.62 11.60
N SER A 173 4.49 -7.71 12.91
CA SER A 173 5.83 -8.00 13.40
C SER A 173 6.29 -9.38 12.93
N LYS A 174 7.51 -9.49 12.42
CA LYS A 174 8.11 -10.78 12.07
C LYS A 174 8.09 -11.76 13.24
N ALA A 175 8.25 -11.26 14.47
CA ALA A 175 8.27 -12.09 15.66
C ALA A 175 6.91 -12.72 16.00
N SER A 176 5.80 -12.10 15.57
CA SER A 176 4.43 -12.60 15.81
C SER A 176 3.77 -13.20 14.57
N LEU A 177 4.46 -13.24 13.44
CA LEU A 177 3.87 -13.67 12.16
C LEU A 177 3.31 -15.08 12.22
N ASP A 178 4.05 -16.03 12.78
CA ASP A 178 3.62 -17.43 12.88
C ASP A 178 2.35 -17.58 13.73
N ASP A 179 2.27 -16.85 14.86
CA ASP A 179 1.09 -16.84 15.71
C ASP A 179 -0.12 -16.22 15.01
N VAL A 180 0.10 -15.11 14.29
CA VAL A 180 -0.94 -14.41 13.53
C VAL A 180 -1.49 -15.27 12.39
N LEU A 181 -0.66 -16.11 11.79
CA LEU A 181 -1.03 -16.99 10.68
C LEU A 181 -1.44 -18.41 11.09
N ALA A 182 -1.30 -18.79 12.38
CA ALA A 182 -1.48 -20.16 12.86
C ALA A 182 -2.83 -20.79 12.48
N ASP A 183 -3.93 -20.02 12.59
CA ASP A 183 -5.29 -20.46 12.28
C ASP A 183 -5.81 -19.92 10.95
N ARG A 184 -4.92 -19.46 10.05
CA ARG A 184 -5.31 -18.83 8.78
C ARG A 184 -4.77 -19.59 7.59
N MET A 185 -5.62 -19.87 6.63
CA MET A 185 -5.19 -20.35 5.34
C MET A 185 -4.54 -19.22 4.54
N GLN A 186 -3.48 -19.56 3.80
CA GLN A 186 -2.79 -18.62 2.95
C GLN A 186 -3.20 -18.80 1.49
N ALA A 187 -3.19 -17.70 0.75
CA ALA A 187 -3.32 -17.65 -0.68
C ALA A 187 -2.02 -17.17 -1.32
N GLY A 188 -1.72 -17.63 -2.50
CA GLY A 188 -0.52 -17.26 -3.23
C GLY A 188 -0.67 -16.02 -4.09
N ALA A 189 0.45 -15.60 -4.69
CA ALA A 189 0.54 -14.42 -5.53
C ALA A 189 -0.44 -14.40 -6.69
N LEU A 190 -0.69 -15.55 -7.32
CA LEU A 190 -1.60 -15.63 -8.48
C LEU A 190 -3.03 -15.25 -8.13
N ALA A 191 -3.50 -15.66 -6.95
CA ALA A 191 -4.85 -15.34 -6.50
C ALA A 191 -5.00 -13.84 -6.22
N LEU A 192 -4.03 -13.25 -5.51
CA LEU A 192 -4.01 -11.81 -5.21
C LEU A 192 -3.93 -10.97 -6.49
N GLU A 193 -3.03 -11.33 -7.39
CA GLU A 193 -2.82 -10.62 -8.66
C GLU A 193 -4.06 -10.68 -9.56
N ALA A 194 -4.71 -11.84 -9.64
CA ALA A 194 -5.94 -11.98 -10.43
C ALA A 194 -7.08 -11.09 -9.89
N LEU A 195 -7.19 -10.94 -8.56
CA LEU A 195 -8.18 -10.04 -7.95
C LEU A 195 -7.84 -8.57 -8.22
N ARG A 196 -6.56 -8.21 -8.16
CA ARG A 196 -6.10 -6.86 -8.51
C ARG A 196 -6.45 -6.49 -9.95
N VAL A 197 -6.13 -7.39 -10.89
CA VAL A 197 -6.46 -7.19 -12.31
C VAL A 197 -7.97 -7.09 -12.53
N ALA A 198 -8.77 -7.93 -11.87
CA ALA A 198 -10.24 -7.87 -11.95
C ALA A 198 -10.81 -6.56 -11.40
N ALA A 199 -10.13 -5.94 -10.43
CA ALA A 199 -10.49 -4.64 -9.87
C ALA A 199 -9.96 -3.45 -10.70
N HIS A 200 -9.22 -3.71 -11.79
CA HIS A 200 -8.51 -2.69 -12.58
C HIS A 200 -7.56 -1.82 -11.74
N ARG A 201 -7.03 -2.36 -10.65
CA ARG A 201 -6.08 -1.64 -9.76
C ARG A 201 -4.67 -1.72 -10.36
N PRO A 202 -4.11 -0.63 -10.89
CA PRO A 202 -2.75 -0.64 -11.42
C PRO A 202 -1.71 -0.82 -10.32
N ALA A 203 -0.60 -1.47 -10.63
CA ALA A 203 0.51 -1.70 -9.69
C ALA A 203 1.86 -1.69 -10.39
N GLN A 204 2.89 -1.28 -9.65
CA GLN A 204 4.28 -1.45 -10.06
C GLN A 204 4.70 -2.93 -9.89
N PRO A 205 5.59 -3.43 -10.78
CA PRO A 205 6.10 -2.76 -11.98
C PRO A 205 5.27 -3.04 -13.24
N ASN A 206 4.10 -3.68 -13.11
CA ASN A 206 3.39 -4.26 -14.24
C ASN A 206 2.76 -3.21 -15.16
N GLU A 207 1.97 -2.28 -14.58
CA GLU A 207 1.26 -1.24 -15.33
C GLU A 207 1.82 0.16 -15.09
N LEU A 208 2.68 0.34 -14.09
CA LEU A 208 3.31 1.62 -13.76
C LEU A 208 4.79 1.53 -14.07
N ASP A 209 5.20 2.15 -15.15
CA ASP A 209 6.61 2.28 -15.57
C ASP A 209 7.08 3.74 -15.47
N ASP A 210 8.35 3.97 -15.79
CA ASP A 210 8.98 5.29 -15.81
C ASP A 210 8.44 6.26 -16.88
N LYS A 211 7.40 5.87 -17.63
CA LYS A 211 6.73 6.69 -18.64
C LYS A 211 5.30 7.02 -18.28
N THR A 212 4.73 6.29 -17.32
CA THR A 212 3.33 6.43 -16.92
C THR A 212 3.09 7.78 -16.23
N LEU A 213 2.10 8.52 -16.71
CA LEU A 213 1.65 9.76 -16.11
C LEU A 213 0.54 9.48 -15.09
N HIS A 214 0.50 10.25 -14.00
CA HIS A 214 -0.45 10.02 -12.91
C HIS A 214 -1.92 10.06 -13.34
N HIS A 215 -2.27 10.87 -14.35
CA HIS A 215 -3.64 10.98 -14.84
C HIS A 215 -4.04 9.86 -15.84
N GLU A 216 -3.15 8.93 -16.13
CA GLU A 216 -3.45 7.71 -16.89
C GLU A 216 -3.97 6.59 -16.00
N LEU A 217 -3.97 6.80 -14.68
CA LEU A 217 -4.40 5.83 -13.66
C LEU A 217 -5.87 5.96 -13.25
N ASP A 218 -6.69 6.52 -14.08
CA ASP A 218 -8.11 6.80 -13.79
C ASP A 218 -8.98 5.53 -13.54
#